data_8afdc7c886c60fdaa80654f3384dfa9f
#
_entry.id   8afdc7c886c60fdaa80654f3384dfa9f
#
_cell.length_a   1.000
_cell.length_b   1.000
_cell.length_c   1.000
_cell.angle_alpha   90.00
_cell.angle_beta   90.00
_cell.angle_gamma   90.00
#
_symmetry.space_group_name_H-M   'P 1'
#
loop_
_entity.id
_entity.type
_entity.pdbx_description
1 polymer ?
#
loop_
_entity_poly.entity_id
_entity_poly.type
_entity_poly.pdbx_seq_one_letter_code
_entity_poly.pdbx_strand_id
1 'polypeptide(L)'
;AWPAAAAAQDSLLNICMDAKHHKTEPGPEGQLYGQCAPWKENACCTANTSLEAHLDQSYLYNFNWDHCGVMPEKCKRHFIQDTCLYECSPNLGPWIDQTDTSWRKERILHVPLCREDCEQWWEDCQDAATCKVNWHKGWNWTTGTNRCPQGTMCQKFKFVFPTPAALCEQVWSHSYRYTPLRRGSGRCIQMWFDPAQGNPNIAVARYYA
;
A
#
# COMPACT_ATOMS: atom_id res chain seq x y z
N ALA A 1 -9.33 -34.88 13.30
CA ALA A 1 -8.73 -33.78 14.03
C ALA A 1 -8.33 -32.66 13.08
N TRP A 2 -9.25 -31.77 12.83
CA TRP A 2 -9.09 -30.63 11.89
C TRP A 2 -8.77 -29.27 12.54
N PRO A 3 -8.68 -29.08 13.83
CA PRO A 3 -9.13 -27.80 14.32
C PRO A 3 -8.08 -26.69 14.39
N ALA A 4 -6.84 -27.00 14.64
CA ALA A 4 -5.89 -25.92 14.95
C ALA A 4 -5.35 -25.18 13.71
N ALA A 5 -5.01 -25.90 12.64
CA ALA A 5 -4.49 -25.27 11.41
C ALA A 5 -5.58 -24.50 10.66
N ALA A 6 -6.81 -25.06 10.57
CA ALA A 6 -7.92 -24.38 9.93
C ALA A 6 -8.35 -23.12 10.70
N ALA A 7 -8.37 -23.19 12.04
CA ALA A 7 -8.69 -22.03 12.87
C ALA A 7 -7.62 -20.93 12.77
N ALA A 8 -6.32 -21.30 12.66
CA ALA A 8 -5.23 -20.34 12.45
C ALA A 8 -5.34 -19.64 11.10
N GLN A 9 -5.72 -20.39 10.04
CA GLN A 9 -5.93 -19.83 8.71
C GLN A 9 -7.09 -18.83 8.71
N ASP A 10 -8.22 -19.19 9.32
CA ASP A 10 -9.40 -18.31 9.38
C ASP A 10 -9.11 -17.01 10.12
N SER A 11 -8.23 -17.02 11.10
CA SER A 11 -7.87 -15.82 11.86
C SER A 11 -7.09 -14.80 11.03
N LEU A 12 -6.56 -15.20 9.86
CA LEU A 12 -5.86 -14.32 8.93
C LEU A 12 -6.77 -13.76 7.83
N LEU A 13 -8.05 -14.14 7.84
CA LEU A 13 -8.98 -13.74 6.79
C LEU A 13 -9.94 -12.66 7.28
N ASN A 14 -10.26 -11.73 6.41
CA ASN A 14 -11.25 -10.67 6.67
C ASN A 14 -10.96 -9.96 8.00
N ILE A 15 -9.75 -9.41 8.12
CA ILE A 15 -9.32 -8.69 9.33
C ILE A 15 -8.71 -7.35 8.97
N CYS A 16 -8.75 -6.44 9.94
CA CYS A 16 -8.07 -5.15 9.85
C CYS A 16 -6.79 -5.18 10.67
N MET A 17 -5.76 -4.52 10.13
CA MET A 17 -4.50 -4.29 10.83
C MET A 17 -4.73 -3.45 12.09
N ASP A 18 -4.03 -3.74 13.17
CA ASP A 18 -3.94 -2.82 14.31
C ASP A 18 -2.86 -1.79 14.02
N ALA A 19 -3.22 -0.79 13.24
CA ALA A 19 -2.34 0.29 12.83
C ALA A 19 -2.99 1.64 13.12
N LYS A 20 -2.39 2.72 12.62
CA LYS A 20 -2.72 4.07 13.10
C LYS A 20 -4.14 4.53 12.79
N HIS A 21 -4.67 4.17 11.62
CA HIS A 21 -5.95 4.73 11.13
C HIS A 21 -7.01 3.67 10.83
N HIS A 22 -6.69 2.41 11.01
CA HIS A 22 -7.58 1.30 10.66
C HIS A 22 -8.73 1.16 11.65
N LYS A 23 -9.88 0.72 11.12
CA LYS A 23 -11.00 0.29 11.95
C LYS A 23 -10.63 -1.00 12.69
N THR A 24 -11.38 -1.31 13.73
CA THR A 24 -11.18 -2.55 14.48
C THR A 24 -11.60 -3.77 13.66
N GLU A 25 -12.68 -3.65 12.89
CA GLU A 25 -13.23 -4.73 12.08
C GLU A 25 -13.64 -4.22 10.70
N PRO A 26 -13.55 -5.08 9.67
CA PRO A 26 -14.01 -4.72 8.33
C PRO A 26 -15.53 -4.58 8.29
N GLY A 27 -16.01 -3.70 7.44
CA GLY A 27 -17.43 -3.54 7.20
C GLY A 27 -17.71 -2.56 6.07
N PRO A 28 -18.99 -2.43 5.67
CA PRO A 28 -19.38 -1.54 4.59
C PRO A 28 -19.07 -0.07 4.93
N GLU A 29 -18.61 0.66 3.91
CA GLU A 29 -18.35 2.10 3.98
C GLU A 29 -18.84 2.74 2.67
N GLY A 30 -20.13 3.02 2.58
CA GLY A 30 -20.76 3.48 1.35
C GLY A 30 -20.25 4.82 0.82
N GLN A 31 -19.56 5.61 1.66
CA GLN A 31 -19.06 6.94 1.31
C GLN A 31 -17.55 6.98 1.05
N LEU A 32 -16.92 5.85 0.74
CA LEU A 32 -15.49 5.86 0.41
C LEU A 32 -15.21 6.73 -0.80
N TYR A 33 -14.16 7.54 -0.69
CA TYR A 33 -13.82 8.55 -1.67
C TYR A 33 -12.94 7.99 -2.80
N GLY A 34 -13.21 8.42 -4.03
CA GLY A 34 -12.34 8.30 -5.19
C GLY A 34 -11.77 6.91 -5.43
N GLN A 35 -10.46 6.82 -5.40
CA GLN A 35 -9.74 5.58 -5.71
C GLN A 35 -9.93 4.48 -4.66
N CYS A 36 -10.36 4.83 -3.46
CA CYS A 36 -10.66 3.84 -2.41
C CYS A 36 -12.04 3.20 -2.55
N ALA A 37 -12.90 3.73 -3.43
CA ALA A 37 -14.27 3.23 -3.62
C ALA A 37 -14.40 1.72 -3.91
N PRO A 38 -13.43 1.05 -4.60
CA PRO A 38 -13.52 -0.40 -4.80
C PRO A 38 -13.65 -1.23 -3.53
N TRP A 39 -13.25 -0.70 -2.36
CA TRP A 39 -13.35 -1.40 -1.09
C TRP A 39 -14.65 -1.10 -0.31
N LYS A 40 -15.58 -0.33 -0.88
CA LYS A 40 -16.75 0.17 -0.14
C LYS A 40 -17.64 -0.93 0.47
N GLU A 41 -17.67 -2.11 -0.12
CA GLU A 41 -18.52 -3.20 0.37
C GLU A 41 -17.99 -3.83 1.65
N ASN A 42 -16.66 -3.76 1.86
CA ASN A 42 -16.03 -4.34 3.03
C ASN A 42 -14.64 -3.70 3.22
N ALA A 43 -14.56 -2.71 4.09
CA ALA A 43 -13.38 -1.88 4.25
C ALA A 43 -12.88 -1.81 5.69
N CYS A 44 -11.57 -1.66 5.83
CA CYS A 44 -10.91 -1.37 7.11
C CYS A 44 -10.65 0.13 7.31
N CYS A 45 -11.01 0.96 6.34
CA CYS A 45 -10.88 2.41 6.43
C CYS A 45 -12.24 3.09 6.55
N THR A 46 -12.24 4.30 7.13
CA THR A 46 -13.43 5.15 7.13
C THR A 46 -13.46 6.05 5.90
N ALA A 47 -14.62 6.66 5.64
CA ALA A 47 -14.74 7.65 4.56
C ALA A 47 -13.73 8.79 4.71
N ASN A 48 -13.51 9.26 5.94
CA ASN A 48 -12.54 10.33 6.20
C ASN A 48 -11.11 9.91 5.87
N THR A 49 -10.71 8.70 6.26
CA THR A 49 -9.39 8.16 5.92
C THR A 49 -9.23 8.04 4.40
N SER A 50 -10.27 7.61 3.69
CA SER A 50 -10.22 7.49 2.24
C SER A 50 -10.04 8.85 1.55
N LEU A 51 -10.70 9.89 2.05
CA LEU A 51 -10.50 11.25 1.55
C LEU A 51 -9.06 11.72 1.77
N GLU A 52 -8.54 11.52 2.99
CA GLU A 52 -7.18 11.92 3.35
C GLU A 52 -6.12 11.21 2.50
N ALA A 53 -6.38 9.97 2.06
CA ALA A 53 -5.46 9.22 1.22
C ALA A 53 -5.19 9.91 -0.13
N HIS A 54 -6.07 10.81 -0.56
CA HIS A 54 -5.95 11.55 -1.83
C HIS A 54 -5.25 12.89 -1.68
N LEU A 55 -4.95 13.32 -0.45
CA LEU A 55 -4.42 14.65 -0.19
C LEU A 55 -2.90 14.61 -0.03
N ASP A 56 -2.23 15.59 -0.62
CA ASP A 56 -0.85 15.89 -0.31
C ASP A 56 -0.78 16.40 1.13
N GLN A 57 0.20 15.94 1.90
CA GLN A 57 0.36 16.33 3.30
C GLN A 57 -0.91 16.07 4.12
N SER A 58 -1.51 14.90 3.92
CA SER A 58 -2.72 14.50 4.63
C SER A 58 -2.45 14.30 6.12
N TYR A 59 -3.54 14.31 6.92
CA TYR A 59 -3.46 13.99 8.34
C TYR A 59 -3.07 12.54 8.63
N LEU A 60 -3.07 11.67 7.61
CA LEU A 60 -2.68 10.26 7.80
C LEU A 60 -1.22 10.15 8.25
N TYR A 61 -0.31 10.71 7.45
CA TYR A 61 1.12 10.58 7.69
C TYR A 61 1.86 11.90 7.49
N ASN A 62 1.17 12.95 7.08
CA ASN A 62 1.75 14.25 6.75
C ASN A 62 2.90 14.14 5.74
N PHE A 63 2.79 13.17 4.83
CA PHE A 63 3.83 12.86 3.87
C PHE A 63 3.68 13.72 2.62
N ASN A 64 4.75 14.42 2.26
CA ASN A 64 4.82 15.26 1.07
C ASN A 64 5.38 14.44 -0.10
N TRP A 65 4.56 14.22 -1.12
CA TRP A 65 5.00 13.52 -2.33
C TRP A 65 5.81 14.41 -3.25
N ASP A 66 5.73 15.72 -3.08
CA ASP A 66 6.42 16.71 -3.91
C ASP A 66 7.79 17.12 -3.32
N HIS A 67 8.42 16.24 -2.56
CA HIS A 67 9.71 16.54 -1.90
C HIS A 67 10.86 16.80 -2.87
N CYS A 68 10.72 16.45 -4.14
CA CYS A 68 11.67 16.71 -5.22
C CYS A 68 11.00 17.39 -6.41
N GLY A 69 10.04 18.27 -6.14
CA GLY A 69 9.21 18.89 -7.17
C GLY A 69 7.86 18.20 -7.30
N VAL A 70 6.97 18.78 -8.09
CA VAL A 70 5.60 18.29 -8.23
C VAL A 70 5.60 16.90 -8.85
N MET A 71 5.01 15.93 -8.15
CA MET A 71 4.86 14.58 -8.67
C MET A 71 3.82 14.57 -9.78
N PRO A 72 4.13 14.00 -10.97
CA PRO A 72 3.14 13.89 -12.05
C PRO A 72 1.90 13.09 -11.60
N GLU A 73 0.72 13.52 -12.05
CA GLU A 73 -0.55 12.88 -11.67
C GLU A 73 -0.58 11.39 -12.03
N LYS A 74 -0.02 11.01 -13.17
CA LYS A 74 0.03 9.60 -13.56
C LYS A 74 0.84 8.73 -12.62
N CYS A 75 1.82 9.31 -11.91
CA CYS A 75 2.58 8.62 -10.87
C CYS A 75 1.83 8.65 -9.54
N LYS A 76 1.34 9.82 -9.15
CA LYS A 76 0.66 10.06 -7.88
C LYS A 76 -0.51 9.12 -7.68
N ARG A 77 -1.28 8.83 -8.73
CA ARG A 77 -2.43 7.93 -8.62
C ARG A 77 -2.06 6.53 -8.13
N HIS A 78 -0.85 6.06 -8.41
CA HIS A 78 -0.40 4.75 -7.90
C HIS A 78 -0.08 4.81 -6.40
N PHE A 79 0.49 5.91 -5.93
CA PHE A 79 0.72 6.10 -4.50
C PHE A 79 -0.58 6.27 -3.72
N ILE A 80 -1.58 6.91 -4.31
CA ILE A 80 -2.93 6.97 -3.74
C ILE A 80 -3.53 5.58 -3.67
N GLN A 81 -3.43 4.80 -4.74
CA GLN A 81 -3.98 3.44 -4.78
C GLN A 81 -3.29 2.53 -3.75
N ASP A 82 -1.98 2.65 -3.62
CA ASP A 82 -1.21 1.97 -2.59
C ASP A 82 -1.74 2.32 -1.18
N THR A 83 -1.98 3.60 -0.93
CA THR A 83 -2.54 4.05 0.35
C THR A 83 -3.95 3.49 0.57
N CYS A 84 -4.79 3.49 -0.46
CA CYS A 84 -6.12 2.89 -0.37
C CYS A 84 -6.05 1.39 -0.06
N LEU A 85 -5.17 0.66 -0.73
CA LEU A 85 -4.98 -0.78 -0.44
C LEU A 85 -4.56 -0.96 1.02
N TYR A 86 -3.54 -0.24 1.47
CA TYR A 86 -3.01 -0.35 2.82
C TYR A 86 -4.05 -0.01 3.89
N GLU A 87 -4.80 1.08 3.70
CA GLU A 87 -5.76 1.54 4.70
C GLU A 87 -7.09 0.76 4.65
N CYS A 88 -7.54 0.33 3.48
CA CYS A 88 -8.90 -0.17 3.30
C CYS A 88 -9.02 -1.69 3.12
N SER A 89 -7.96 -2.38 2.68
CA SER A 89 -8.09 -3.81 2.37
C SER A 89 -8.26 -4.66 3.63
N PRO A 90 -9.29 -5.53 3.67
CA PRO A 90 -9.43 -6.52 4.75
C PRO A 90 -8.72 -7.84 4.41
N ASN A 91 -7.93 -7.89 3.35
CA ASN A 91 -7.37 -9.12 2.78
C ASN A 91 -5.85 -9.15 2.84
N LEU A 92 -5.23 -8.49 3.82
CA LEU A 92 -3.78 -8.45 4.00
C LEU A 92 -3.31 -9.27 5.21
N GLY A 93 -4.21 -9.99 5.87
CA GLY A 93 -3.92 -10.74 7.09
C GLY A 93 -2.70 -11.65 7.03
N PRO A 94 -2.51 -12.47 5.95
CA PRO A 94 -1.35 -13.34 5.87
C PRO A 94 0.01 -12.65 5.92
N TRP A 95 0.04 -11.34 5.67
CA TRP A 95 1.28 -10.57 5.58
C TRP A 95 1.45 -9.54 6.69
N ILE A 96 0.55 -9.52 7.66
CA ILE A 96 0.67 -8.60 8.80
C ILE A 96 1.85 -9.02 9.67
N ASP A 97 2.78 -8.08 9.89
CA ASP A 97 3.91 -8.23 10.80
C ASP A 97 3.59 -7.56 12.12
N GLN A 98 3.46 -8.36 13.17
CA GLN A 98 3.15 -7.88 14.51
C GLN A 98 4.40 -7.52 15.32
N THR A 99 5.59 -7.79 14.78
CA THR A 99 6.85 -7.55 15.47
C THR A 99 7.42 -6.16 15.24
N ASP A 100 6.77 -5.36 14.40
CA ASP A 100 7.20 -3.99 14.13
C ASP A 100 6.97 -3.13 15.36
N THR A 101 8.07 -2.61 15.94
CA THR A 101 8.05 -1.73 17.10
C THR A 101 7.95 -0.25 16.72
N SER A 102 7.76 0.06 15.43
CA SER A 102 7.62 1.43 14.96
C SER A 102 6.32 2.06 15.48
N TRP A 103 6.21 3.39 15.31
CA TRP A 103 5.01 4.14 15.68
C TRP A 103 3.75 3.70 14.91
N ARG A 104 3.92 2.91 13.84
CA ARG A 104 2.81 2.38 13.04
C ARG A 104 2.14 1.16 13.66
N LYS A 105 2.70 0.58 14.72
CA LYS A 105 2.27 -0.67 15.34
C LYS A 105 2.45 -1.85 14.37
N GLU A 106 1.36 -2.43 13.85
CA GLU A 106 1.46 -3.48 12.82
C GLU A 106 1.77 -2.89 11.46
N ARG A 107 2.42 -3.66 10.62
CA ARG A 107 2.68 -3.32 9.22
C ARG A 107 2.55 -4.57 8.36
N ILE A 108 2.50 -4.37 7.06
CA ILE A 108 2.54 -5.49 6.10
C ILE A 108 3.96 -5.69 5.60
N LEU A 109 4.32 -6.96 5.37
CA LEU A 109 5.59 -7.36 4.79
C LEU A 109 5.40 -8.39 3.69
N HIS A 110 6.08 -8.16 2.57
CA HIS A 110 6.20 -9.11 1.45
C HIS A 110 4.86 -9.46 0.80
N VAL A 111 3.93 -8.52 0.76
CA VAL A 111 2.68 -8.70 0.01
C VAL A 111 3.02 -8.90 -1.47
N PRO A 112 2.64 -10.04 -2.07
CA PRO A 112 2.97 -10.31 -3.47
C PRO A 112 2.06 -9.49 -4.39
N LEU A 113 2.58 -8.41 -4.94
CA LEU A 113 1.85 -7.61 -5.91
C LEU A 113 1.84 -8.28 -7.28
N CYS A 114 0.69 -8.23 -7.95
CA CYS A 114 0.59 -8.70 -9.32
C CYS A 114 1.53 -7.90 -10.22
N ARG A 115 2.09 -8.58 -11.22
CA ARG A 115 3.08 -8.03 -12.14
C ARG A 115 2.62 -6.71 -12.75
N GLU A 116 1.38 -6.65 -13.23
CA GLU A 116 0.83 -5.47 -13.90
C GLU A 116 0.76 -4.27 -12.97
N ASP A 117 0.41 -4.47 -11.70
CA ASP A 117 0.32 -3.38 -10.74
C ASP A 117 1.69 -2.75 -10.48
N CYS A 118 2.71 -3.57 -10.33
CA CYS A 118 4.07 -3.10 -10.09
C CYS A 118 4.69 -2.45 -11.34
N GLU A 119 4.56 -3.10 -12.49
CA GLU A 119 5.13 -2.60 -13.74
C GLU A 119 4.48 -1.28 -14.17
N GLN A 120 3.16 -1.16 -14.03
CA GLN A 120 2.45 0.07 -14.38
C GLN A 120 2.84 1.22 -13.44
N TRP A 121 2.98 0.93 -12.15
CA TRP A 121 3.46 1.91 -11.18
C TRP A 121 4.83 2.44 -11.60
N TRP A 122 5.75 1.54 -11.92
CA TRP A 122 7.11 1.89 -12.34
C TRP A 122 7.11 2.71 -13.63
N GLU A 123 6.38 2.29 -14.64
CA GLU A 123 6.30 3.00 -15.93
C GLU A 123 5.76 4.42 -15.76
N ASP A 124 4.68 4.58 -15.02
CA ASP A 124 4.05 5.89 -14.83
C ASP A 124 4.86 6.81 -13.94
N CYS A 125 5.79 6.29 -13.16
CA CYS A 125 6.62 7.08 -12.26
C CYS A 125 8.04 7.36 -12.77
N GLN A 126 8.43 6.90 -13.94
CA GLN A 126 9.80 7.00 -14.42
C GLN A 126 10.37 8.42 -14.42
N ASP A 127 9.55 9.41 -14.72
CA ASP A 127 9.96 10.80 -14.81
C ASP A 127 9.65 11.62 -13.55
N ALA A 128 9.05 11.01 -12.54
CA ALA A 128 8.96 11.62 -11.22
C ALA A 128 10.35 11.66 -10.57
N ALA A 129 10.50 12.46 -9.53
CA ALA A 129 11.80 12.61 -8.87
C ALA A 129 11.71 12.30 -7.38
N THR A 130 12.77 11.71 -6.85
CA THR A 130 12.93 11.47 -5.42
C THR A 130 14.40 11.52 -5.03
N CYS A 131 14.65 11.63 -3.74
CA CYS A 131 15.99 11.66 -3.16
C CYS A 131 16.29 10.43 -2.31
N LYS A 132 15.35 9.49 -2.19
CA LYS A 132 15.49 8.32 -1.31
C LYS A 132 14.91 7.07 -1.95
N VAL A 133 15.58 5.96 -1.72
CA VAL A 133 15.11 4.64 -2.11
C VAL A 133 14.03 4.14 -1.14
N ASN A 134 14.27 4.29 0.16
CA ASN A 134 13.36 3.83 1.21
C ASN A 134 12.59 5.02 1.79
N TRP A 135 11.29 5.06 1.54
CA TRP A 135 10.42 6.15 2.01
C TRP A 135 9.82 5.89 3.39
N HIS A 136 10.08 4.72 3.95
CA HIS A 136 9.53 4.35 5.26
C HIS A 136 10.21 5.12 6.41
N LYS A 137 11.49 5.48 6.26
CA LYS A 137 12.26 6.15 7.32
C LYS A 137 13.44 6.92 6.75
N GLY A 138 14.09 7.71 7.62
CA GLY A 138 15.33 8.39 7.26
C GLY A 138 15.13 9.76 6.64
N TRP A 139 13.93 10.33 6.71
CA TRP A 139 13.64 11.67 6.24
C TRP A 139 14.03 12.74 7.25
N ASN A 140 14.18 13.98 6.77
CA ASN A 140 14.27 15.16 7.63
C ASN A 140 12.85 15.69 7.90
N TRP A 141 12.41 15.59 9.15
CA TRP A 141 11.07 16.00 9.57
C TRP A 141 11.06 17.33 10.34
N THR A 142 12.16 18.10 10.33
CA THR A 142 12.28 19.32 11.15
C THR A 142 11.23 20.37 10.82
N THR A 143 10.68 20.38 9.60
CA THR A 143 9.64 21.33 9.18
C THR A 143 8.22 20.80 9.34
N GLY A 144 8.05 19.59 9.90
CA GLY A 144 6.75 18.95 10.06
C GLY A 144 6.31 18.06 8.92
N THR A 145 7.02 18.10 7.78
CA THR A 145 6.82 17.20 6.65
C THR A 145 8.16 16.57 6.27
N ASN A 146 8.11 15.50 5.48
CA ASN A 146 9.33 14.85 5.02
C ASN A 146 10.06 15.72 4.00
N ARG A 147 11.34 15.93 4.26
CA ARG A 147 12.27 16.60 3.34
C ARG A 147 13.46 15.71 3.07
N CYS A 148 14.09 15.93 1.94
CA CYS A 148 15.31 15.21 1.58
C CYS A 148 16.39 15.45 2.63
N PRO A 149 17.02 14.37 3.15
CA PRO A 149 18.14 14.51 4.10
C PRO A 149 19.31 15.28 3.47
N GLN A 150 20.08 15.94 4.30
CA GLN A 150 21.28 16.64 3.85
C GLN A 150 22.23 15.67 3.15
N GLY A 151 22.82 16.09 2.05
CA GLY A 151 23.74 15.28 1.27
C GLY A 151 23.08 14.37 0.24
N THR A 152 21.73 14.34 0.18
CA THR A 152 21.01 13.61 -0.85
C THR A 152 20.70 14.51 -2.03
N MET A 153 20.46 13.91 -3.19
CA MET A 153 20.19 14.61 -4.43
C MET A 153 18.92 14.07 -5.07
N CYS A 154 18.05 14.98 -5.53
CA CYS A 154 16.87 14.58 -6.29
C CYS A 154 17.28 14.01 -7.65
N GLN A 155 16.76 12.83 -7.97
CA GLN A 155 16.98 12.15 -9.24
C GLN A 155 15.67 11.57 -9.73
N LYS A 156 15.58 11.32 -11.04
CA LYS A 156 14.39 10.67 -11.60
C LYS A 156 14.26 9.24 -11.05
N PHE A 157 13.02 8.79 -10.87
CA PHE A 157 12.71 7.43 -10.40
C PHE A 157 13.41 6.36 -11.21
N LYS A 158 13.53 6.52 -12.52
CA LYS A 158 14.19 5.53 -13.37
C LYS A 158 15.66 5.29 -13.02
N PHE A 159 16.30 6.24 -12.34
CA PHE A 159 17.67 6.09 -11.85
C PHE A 159 17.72 5.56 -10.42
N VAL A 160 16.75 5.96 -9.59
CA VAL A 160 16.66 5.53 -8.19
C VAL A 160 16.12 4.11 -8.10
N PHE A 161 15.12 3.79 -8.94
CA PHE A 161 14.48 2.48 -9.04
C PHE A 161 14.64 1.96 -10.47
N PRO A 162 15.76 1.29 -10.78
CA PRO A 162 16.06 0.92 -12.17
C PRO A 162 15.19 -0.21 -12.73
N THR A 163 14.39 -0.88 -11.89
CA THR A 163 13.48 -1.95 -12.29
C THR A 163 12.15 -1.83 -11.56
N PRO A 164 11.06 -2.42 -12.08
CA PRO A 164 9.80 -2.48 -11.33
C PRO A 164 9.95 -3.10 -9.94
N ALA A 165 10.71 -4.18 -9.82
CA ALA A 165 10.98 -4.83 -8.53
C ALA A 165 11.66 -3.87 -7.55
N ALA A 166 12.62 -3.07 -8.03
CA ALA A 166 13.31 -2.11 -7.18
C ALA A 166 12.34 -1.10 -6.57
N LEU A 167 11.39 -0.58 -7.35
CA LEU A 167 10.39 0.34 -6.84
C LEU A 167 9.47 -0.35 -5.83
N CYS A 168 8.83 -1.44 -6.23
CA CYS A 168 7.79 -2.08 -5.43
C CYS A 168 8.31 -2.62 -4.10
N GLU A 169 9.55 -3.13 -4.09
CA GLU A 169 10.11 -3.74 -2.89
C GLU A 169 10.78 -2.74 -1.96
N GLN A 170 11.36 -1.68 -2.51
CA GLN A 170 12.22 -0.80 -1.71
C GLN A 170 11.50 0.44 -1.18
N VAL A 171 10.54 0.99 -1.92
CA VAL A 171 9.94 2.28 -1.57
C VAL A 171 9.34 2.29 -0.16
N TRP A 172 8.69 1.21 0.26
CA TRP A 172 8.08 1.06 1.57
C TRP A 172 8.74 -0.05 2.41
N SER A 173 10.04 -0.22 2.25
CA SER A 173 10.84 -1.14 3.07
C SER A 173 10.28 -2.56 3.09
N HIS A 174 10.07 -3.14 1.91
CA HIS A 174 9.60 -4.52 1.71
C HIS A 174 8.17 -4.79 2.18
N SER A 175 7.31 -3.77 2.26
CA SER A 175 5.87 -4.00 2.43
C SER A 175 5.32 -4.84 1.29
N TYR A 176 5.87 -4.69 0.10
CA TYR A 176 5.49 -5.45 -1.09
C TYR A 176 6.65 -6.27 -1.62
N ARG A 177 6.31 -7.34 -2.34
CA ARG A 177 7.23 -8.19 -3.08
C ARG A 177 6.79 -8.19 -4.55
N TYR A 178 7.74 -7.97 -5.45
CA TYR A 178 7.48 -8.15 -6.89
C TYR A 178 7.30 -9.63 -7.20
N THR A 179 6.34 -9.94 -8.06
CA THR A 179 6.15 -11.29 -8.56
C THR A 179 5.84 -11.26 -10.05
N PRO A 180 6.25 -12.27 -10.82
CA PRO A 180 5.84 -12.39 -12.22
C PRO A 180 4.40 -12.88 -12.38
N LEU A 181 3.69 -13.15 -11.30
CA LEU A 181 2.31 -13.62 -11.33
C LEU A 181 1.39 -12.52 -11.83
N ARG A 182 0.42 -12.91 -12.65
CA ARG A 182 -0.48 -11.96 -13.30
C ARG A 182 -1.81 -11.83 -12.57
N ARG A 183 -2.48 -10.71 -12.79
CA ARG A 183 -3.87 -10.51 -12.35
C ARG A 183 -4.71 -11.68 -12.82
N GLY A 184 -5.59 -12.17 -11.94
CA GLY A 184 -6.44 -13.32 -12.22
C GLY A 184 -5.81 -14.67 -11.88
N SER A 185 -4.53 -14.72 -11.50
CA SER A 185 -3.88 -15.97 -11.09
C SER A 185 -4.39 -16.51 -9.74
N GLY A 186 -4.98 -15.65 -8.92
CA GLY A 186 -5.38 -16.01 -7.56
C GLY A 186 -4.21 -16.11 -6.58
N ARG A 187 -3.02 -15.69 -6.97
CA ARG A 187 -1.78 -15.82 -6.19
C ARG A 187 -1.02 -14.54 -5.97
N CYS A 188 -1.57 -13.42 -6.42
CA CYS A 188 -0.99 -12.09 -6.20
C CYS A 188 -2.09 -11.09 -5.85
N ILE A 189 -1.71 -10.09 -5.06
CA ILE A 189 -2.63 -9.03 -4.62
C ILE A 189 -2.70 -7.94 -5.70
N GLN A 190 -3.92 -7.50 -6.00
CA GLN A 190 -4.18 -6.40 -6.92
C GLN A 190 -4.46 -5.12 -6.12
N MET A 191 -3.71 -4.05 -6.42
CA MET A 191 -4.07 -2.71 -5.94
C MET A 191 -5.25 -2.17 -6.75
N TRP A 192 -5.27 -2.47 -8.04
CA TRP A 192 -6.30 -2.03 -8.97
C TRP A 192 -7.23 -3.19 -9.33
N PHE A 193 -8.53 -3.01 -9.13
CA PHE A 193 -9.52 -3.99 -9.56
C PHE A 193 -10.86 -3.30 -9.79
N ASP A 194 -11.68 -3.90 -10.66
CA ASP A 194 -13.05 -3.46 -10.91
C ASP A 194 -13.97 -4.09 -9.86
N PRO A 195 -14.59 -3.29 -8.98
CA PRO A 195 -15.46 -3.83 -7.92
C PRO A 195 -16.69 -4.55 -8.46
N ALA A 196 -17.10 -4.27 -9.70
CA ALA A 196 -18.22 -4.98 -10.33
C ALA A 196 -17.92 -6.47 -10.53
N GLN A 197 -16.63 -6.85 -10.59
CA GLN A 197 -16.20 -8.24 -10.71
C GLN A 197 -15.89 -8.87 -9.34
N GLY A 198 -16.19 -8.17 -8.25
CA GLY A 198 -15.83 -8.58 -6.90
C GLY A 198 -14.39 -8.24 -6.55
N ASN A 199 -14.01 -8.47 -5.29
CA ASN A 199 -12.63 -8.22 -4.83
C ASN A 199 -11.78 -9.48 -5.03
N PRO A 200 -10.82 -9.46 -5.98
CA PRO A 200 -10.00 -10.65 -6.28
C PRO A 200 -9.08 -11.03 -5.12
N ASN A 201 -8.83 -10.11 -4.20
CA ASN A 201 -7.88 -10.33 -3.11
C ASN A 201 -8.41 -11.24 -2.02
N ILE A 202 -9.72 -11.47 -1.96
CA ILE A 202 -10.33 -12.43 -1.03
C ILE A 202 -9.77 -13.83 -1.25
N ALA A 203 -9.80 -14.29 -2.49
CA ALA A 203 -9.28 -15.62 -2.85
C ALA A 203 -7.76 -15.71 -2.67
N VAL A 204 -7.04 -14.63 -2.94
CA VAL A 204 -5.59 -14.57 -2.77
C VAL A 204 -5.21 -14.74 -1.30
N ALA A 205 -5.88 -14.02 -0.40
CA ALA A 205 -5.63 -14.16 1.03
C ALA A 205 -5.89 -15.60 1.51
N ARG A 206 -6.95 -16.24 1.01
CA ARG A 206 -7.24 -17.64 1.34
C ARG A 206 -6.14 -18.59 0.87
N TYR A 207 -5.58 -18.34 -0.29
CA TYR A 207 -4.50 -19.16 -0.82
C TYR A 207 -3.26 -19.14 0.09
N TYR A 208 -2.92 -17.98 0.64
CA TYR A 208 -1.72 -17.82 1.47
C TYR A 208 -1.99 -18.02 2.97
N ALA A 209 -3.23 -18.06 3.37
CA ALA A 209 -3.59 -18.26 4.77
C ALA A 209 -3.30 -19.70 5.24
#